data_5856b5bfd77c07cd3a12121dcb2df329
#
_entry.id   5856b5bfd77c07cd3a12121dcb2df329
#
_cell.length_a   1.000
_cell.length_b   1.000
_cell.length_c   1.000
_cell.angle_alpha   90.00
_cell.angle_beta   90.00
_cell.angle_gamma   90.00
#
_symmetry.space_group_name_H-M   'P 1'
#
loop_
_entity.id
_entity.type
_entity.pdbx_description
1 polymer ?
#
loop_
_entity_poly.entity_id
_entity_poly.type
_entity_poly.pdbx_seq_one_letter_code
_entity_poly.pdbx_strand_id
1 'polypeptide(L)'
;ICKVTFSTKVFLDIDYGQSCVIGDRAFHHDPDVISELAHQLMLGLRKGGMLAIGKHFPGHGYIQTDSHHAISIDHRPYADIELNDLRPFQKMIDYGLAGIMPAHVIYPNIDQNPAGFSSTWLQKILRAEMQFEGCIFSDDLSMRGAADYLESIIMRARTALNAGCDMVLVCNNPQGVDALLSQLQWE
;
A
#
# COMPACT_ATOMS: atom_id res chain seq x y z
N ILE A 1 19.32 12.96 8.92
CA ILE A 1 18.23 12.24 9.61
C ILE A 1 16.94 12.73 8.98
N CYS A 2 16.33 11.91 8.12
CA CYS A 2 15.03 12.22 7.54
C CYS A 2 13.97 12.02 8.64
N LYS A 3 13.34 13.08 9.10
CA LYS A 3 12.18 12.98 9.99
C LYS A 3 10.96 12.63 9.15
N VAL A 4 10.76 11.34 8.87
CA VAL A 4 9.52 10.85 8.27
C VAL A 4 8.52 10.64 9.40
N THR A 5 7.51 11.50 9.48
CA THR A 5 6.40 11.28 10.40
C THR A 5 5.37 10.41 9.69
N PHE A 6 5.29 9.12 10.04
CA PHE A 6 4.38 8.14 9.44
C PHE A 6 2.88 8.38 9.73
N SER A 7 2.52 9.53 10.25
CA SER A 7 1.14 9.88 10.61
C SER A 7 0.29 10.43 9.45
N THR A 8 0.84 10.48 8.24
CA THR A 8 0.27 11.22 7.10
C THR A 8 -0.38 10.33 6.07
N LYS A 9 -1.08 9.29 6.54
CA LYS A 9 -1.77 8.31 5.69
C LYS A 9 -3.01 8.94 5.06
N VAL A 10 -3.08 8.85 3.74
CA VAL A 10 -4.25 9.25 2.95
C VAL A 10 -4.88 8.00 2.37
N PHE A 11 -6.13 7.72 2.74
CA PHE A 11 -6.86 6.56 2.25
C PHE A 11 -7.38 6.84 0.84
N LEU A 12 -6.87 6.10 -0.13
CA LEU A 12 -7.29 6.18 -1.53
C LEU A 12 -8.21 5.01 -1.93
N ASP A 13 -8.50 4.15 -0.96
CA ASP A 13 -9.41 3.03 -1.12
C ASP A 13 -10.83 3.49 -1.38
N ILE A 14 -11.52 2.84 -2.32
CA ILE A 14 -12.92 3.11 -2.64
C ILE A 14 -13.81 2.43 -1.60
N ASP A 15 -14.85 3.11 -1.14
CA ASP A 15 -15.90 2.51 -0.33
C ASP A 15 -16.88 1.75 -1.22
N TYR A 16 -16.78 0.44 -1.25
CA TYR A 16 -17.74 -0.45 -1.90
C TYR A 16 -18.87 -0.91 -0.94
N GLY A 17 -18.90 -0.38 0.28
CA GLY A 17 -19.94 -0.68 1.28
C GLY A 17 -19.84 -2.06 1.92
N GLN A 18 -18.77 -2.81 1.69
CA GLN A 18 -18.65 -4.22 2.13
C GLN A 18 -17.38 -4.51 2.94
N SER A 19 -16.38 -3.65 2.85
CA SER A 19 -15.10 -3.87 3.54
C SER A 19 -15.20 -3.50 5.02
N CYS A 20 -15.08 -4.47 5.91
CA CYS A 20 -14.97 -4.21 7.35
C CYS A 20 -13.59 -3.65 7.75
N VAL A 21 -12.58 -3.77 6.88
CA VAL A 21 -11.22 -3.26 7.11
C VAL A 21 -11.12 -1.79 6.76
N ILE A 22 -11.56 -1.43 5.56
CA ILE A 22 -11.54 -0.04 5.11
C ILE A 22 -12.68 0.74 5.78
N GLY A 23 -13.92 0.27 5.63
CA GLY A 23 -15.10 0.85 6.27
C GLY A 23 -15.16 2.37 6.11
N ASP A 24 -15.50 3.05 7.19
CA ASP A 24 -15.60 4.51 7.30
C ASP A 24 -14.26 5.27 7.20
N ARG A 25 -13.12 4.58 6.98
CA ARG A 25 -11.84 5.21 6.66
C ARG A 25 -11.75 5.66 5.20
N ALA A 26 -12.53 5.07 4.28
CA ALA A 26 -12.64 5.54 2.90
C ALA A 26 -13.31 6.92 2.87
N PHE A 27 -12.84 7.79 2.01
CA PHE A 27 -13.44 9.12 1.85
C PHE A 27 -14.81 9.06 1.15
N HIS A 28 -14.96 8.19 0.16
CA HIS A 28 -16.17 8.10 -0.65
C HIS A 28 -16.21 6.81 -1.48
N HIS A 29 -17.33 6.55 -2.16
CA HIS A 29 -17.46 5.46 -3.15
C HIS A 29 -17.06 5.90 -4.57
N ASP A 30 -17.03 7.19 -4.85
CA ASP A 30 -16.65 7.74 -6.15
C ASP A 30 -15.15 8.09 -6.17
N PRO A 31 -14.35 7.52 -7.11
CA PRO A 31 -12.92 7.75 -7.18
C PRO A 31 -12.54 9.20 -7.49
N ASP A 32 -13.39 9.97 -8.14
CA ASP A 32 -13.13 11.38 -8.40
C ASP A 32 -13.29 12.23 -7.15
N VAL A 33 -14.31 11.95 -6.34
CA VAL A 33 -14.52 12.59 -5.03
C VAL A 33 -13.38 12.24 -4.08
N ILE A 34 -12.95 10.97 -4.06
CA ILE A 34 -11.78 10.55 -3.24
C ILE A 34 -10.56 11.36 -3.63
N SER A 35 -10.29 11.51 -4.93
CA SER A 35 -9.13 12.26 -5.43
C SER A 35 -9.15 13.71 -4.99
N GLU A 36 -10.29 14.39 -5.05
CA GLU A 36 -10.43 15.78 -4.60
C GLU A 36 -10.20 15.92 -3.08
N LEU A 37 -10.85 15.09 -2.28
CA LEU A 37 -10.70 15.13 -0.82
C LEU A 37 -9.26 14.80 -0.39
N ALA A 38 -8.68 13.75 -0.99
CA ALA A 38 -7.29 13.36 -0.75
C ALA A 38 -6.30 14.46 -1.13
N HIS A 39 -6.53 15.15 -2.26
CA HIS A 39 -5.71 16.28 -2.69
C HIS A 39 -5.77 17.44 -1.68
N GLN A 40 -6.96 17.81 -1.21
CA GLN A 40 -7.09 18.87 -0.19
C GLN A 40 -6.39 18.49 1.12
N LEU A 41 -6.52 17.23 1.54
CA LEU A 41 -5.79 16.74 2.72
C LEU A 41 -4.27 16.79 2.50
N MET A 42 -3.78 16.35 1.33
CA MET A 42 -2.35 16.42 0.98
C MET A 42 -1.82 17.84 1.01
N LEU A 43 -2.58 18.82 0.49
CA LEU A 43 -2.20 20.25 0.55
C LEU A 43 -2.14 20.77 1.99
N GLY A 44 -3.10 20.35 2.82
CA GLY A 44 -3.10 20.69 4.25
C GLY A 44 -1.87 20.12 4.98
N LEU A 45 -1.54 18.84 4.75
CA LEU A 45 -0.35 18.18 5.29
C LEU A 45 0.94 18.90 4.84
N ARG A 46 1.04 19.24 3.56
CA ARG A 46 2.20 19.95 2.99
C ARG A 46 2.40 21.32 3.63
N LYS A 47 1.32 22.06 3.90
CA LYS A 47 1.37 23.33 4.66
C LYS A 47 1.88 23.15 6.09
N GLY A 48 1.59 22.01 6.71
CA GLY A 48 2.11 21.61 8.02
C GLY A 48 3.54 21.05 7.99
N GLY A 49 4.20 21.03 6.83
CA GLY A 49 5.55 20.46 6.67
C GLY A 49 5.60 18.93 6.65
N MET A 50 4.47 18.26 6.37
CA MET A 50 4.37 16.81 6.31
C MET A 50 4.13 16.34 4.88
N LEU A 51 4.58 15.12 4.56
CA LEU A 51 4.37 14.48 3.27
C LEU A 51 3.27 13.41 3.38
N ALA A 52 2.44 13.31 2.35
CA ALA A 52 1.34 12.36 2.28
C ALA A 52 1.80 11.00 1.73
N ILE A 53 1.24 9.92 2.28
CA ILE A 53 1.41 8.55 1.81
C ILE A 53 0.04 7.97 1.47
N GLY A 54 -0.19 7.67 0.19
CA GLY A 54 -1.42 7.05 -0.31
C GLY A 54 -1.47 5.55 -0.04
N LYS A 55 -2.62 5.03 0.39
CA LYS A 55 -2.81 3.62 0.69
C LYS A 55 -4.26 3.17 0.52
N HIS A 56 -4.49 1.90 0.32
CA HIS A 56 -3.57 0.75 0.17
C HIS A 56 -3.53 0.34 -1.31
N PHE A 57 -2.41 0.60 -1.97
CA PHE A 57 -2.26 0.32 -3.41
C PHE A 57 -2.35 -1.18 -3.72
N PRO A 58 -3.05 -1.60 -4.76
CA PRO A 58 -3.81 -0.85 -5.78
C PRO A 58 -5.25 -0.51 -5.38
N GLY A 59 -5.72 -0.90 -4.20
CA GLY A 59 -7.04 -0.65 -3.63
C GLY A 59 -7.53 -1.85 -2.81
N HIS A 60 -7.95 -1.63 -1.57
CA HIS A 60 -8.36 -2.68 -0.63
C HIS A 60 -9.88 -2.66 -0.35
N GLY A 61 -10.60 -1.66 -0.86
CA GLY A 61 -11.99 -1.41 -0.46
C GLY A 61 -13.02 -2.43 -0.94
N TYR A 62 -12.71 -3.18 -2.02
CA TYR A 62 -13.59 -4.21 -2.56
C TYR A 62 -13.63 -5.49 -1.70
N ILE A 63 -12.62 -5.73 -0.90
CA ILE A 63 -12.42 -6.99 -0.19
C ILE A 63 -13.14 -6.98 1.14
N GLN A 64 -13.96 -8.00 1.38
CA GLN A 64 -14.70 -8.19 2.64
C GLN A 64 -13.81 -8.80 3.73
N THR A 65 -12.83 -9.62 3.35
CA THR A 65 -11.95 -10.33 4.29
C THR A 65 -10.96 -9.36 4.94
N ASP A 66 -10.85 -9.42 6.25
CA ASP A 66 -9.88 -8.64 7.00
C ASP A 66 -8.47 -9.22 6.82
N SER A 67 -7.60 -8.48 6.15
CA SER A 67 -6.19 -8.82 5.95
C SER A 67 -5.39 -8.89 7.26
N HIS A 68 -5.94 -8.41 8.39
CA HIS A 68 -5.39 -8.64 9.72
C HIS A 68 -5.57 -10.09 10.20
N HIS A 69 -6.52 -10.84 9.61
CA HIS A 69 -6.86 -12.20 10.04
C HIS A 69 -6.54 -13.29 9.02
N ALA A 70 -6.42 -12.95 7.73
CA ALA A 70 -6.07 -13.89 6.65
C ALA A 70 -5.55 -13.14 5.42
N ILE A 71 -4.93 -13.86 4.47
CA ILE A 71 -4.60 -13.31 3.15
C ILE A 71 -5.89 -12.97 2.41
N SER A 72 -6.01 -11.73 1.98
CA SER A 72 -7.12 -11.24 1.19
C SER A 72 -6.89 -11.48 -0.30
N ILE A 73 -7.93 -11.86 -1.04
CA ILE A 73 -7.86 -12.16 -2.48
C ILE A 73 -8.92 -11.36 -3.21
N ASP A 74 -8.53 -10.66 -4.27
CA ASP A 74 -9.42 -9.95 -5.19
C ASP A 74 -9.35 -10.59 -6.58
N HIS A 75 -10.45 -11.20 -7.00
CA HIS A 75 -10.55 -11.89 -8.29
C HIS A 75 -11.00 -11.00 -9.45
N ARG A 76 -11.13 -9.69 -9.25
CA ARG A 76 -11.51 -8.80 -10.34
C ARG A 76 -10.48 -8.80 -11.46
N PRO A 77 -10.89 -8.58 -12.73
CA PRO A 77 -9.96 -8.38 -13.82
C PRO A 77 -9.21 -7.05 -13.66
N TYR A 78 -8.02 -6.95 -14.24
CA TYR A 78 -7.19 -5.74 -14.16
C TYR A 78 -7.95 -4.48 -14.63
N ALA A 79 -8.73 -4.60 -15.70
CA ALA A 79 -9.49 -3.47 -16.24
C ALA A 79 -10.45 -2.84 -15.23
N ASP A 80 -11.08 -3.63 -14.36
CA ASP A 80 -11.98 -3.10 -13.33
C ASP A 80 -11.22 -2.35 -12.25
N ILE A 81 -10.04 -2.85 -11.86
CA ILE A 81 -9.15 -2.21 -10.89
C ILE A 81 -8.56 -0.93 -11.48
N GLU A 82 -8.14 -0.95 -12.75
CA GLU A 82 -7.57 0.19 -13.45
C GLU A 82 -8.58 1.33 -13.61
N LEU A 83 -9.81 1.00 -14.03
CA LEU A 83 -10.86 1.99 -14.25
C LEU A 83 -11.41 2.62 -12.97
N ASN A 84 -11.25 1.97 -11.83
CA ASN A 84 -11.80 2.43 -10.56
C ASN A 84 -10.71 2.68 -9.53
N ASP A 85 -10.13 1.61 -9.00
CA ASP A 85 -9.26 1.66 -7.80
C ASP A 85 -7.93 2.39 -8.05
N LEU A 86 -7.34 2.25 -9.26
CA LEU A 86 -6.09 2.94 -9.60
C LEU A 86 -6.27 4.44 -9.90
N ARG A 87 -7.49 4.90 -10.21
CA ARG A 87 -7.74 6.32 -10.55
C ARG A 87 -7.37 7.30 -9.44
N PRO A 88 -7.77 7.11 -8.18
CA PRO A 88 -7.32 7.99 -7.10
C PRO A 88 -5.80 8.01 -6.94
N PHE A 89 -5.14 6.85 -7.09
CA PHE A 89 -3.69 6.79 -7.02
C PHE A 89 -3.03 7.55 -8.16
N GLN A 90 -3.50 7.37 -9.41
CA GLN A 90 -2.95 8.09 -10.56
C GLN A 90 -3.08 9.61 -10.38
N LYS A 91 -4.26 10.10 -10.02
CA LYS A 91 -4.45 11.53 -9.79
C LYS A 91 -3.57 12.07 -8.66
N MET A 92 -3.40 11.32 -7.58
CA MET A 92 -2.53 11.74 -6.48
C MET A 92 -1.04 11.72 -6.87
N ILE A 93 -0.62 10.78 -7.73
CA ILE A 93 0.72 10.76 -8.33
C ILE A 93 0.94 12.02 -9.16
N ASP A 94 -0.01 12.37 -10.02
CA ASP A 94 0.04 13.57 -10.85
C ASP A 94 0.11 14.87 -10.01
N TYR A 95 -0.49 14.86 -8.82
CA TYR A 95 -0.39 15.95 -7.84
C TYR A 95 0.89 15.94 -6.99
N GLY A 96 1.79 14.98 -7.21
CA GLY A 96 3.07 14.87 -6.52
C GLY A 96 2.98 14.19 -5.16
N LEU A 97 2.24 13.09 -5.05
CA LEU A 97 2.20 12.22 -3.87
C LEU A 97 3.60 11.72 -3.54
N ALA A 98 4.01 11.87 -2.28
CA ALA A 98 5.38 11.57 -1.86
C ALA A 98 5.65 10.09 -1.57
N GLY A 99 4.63 9.34 -1.18
CA GLY A 99 4.77 7.93 -0.85
C GLY A 99 3.53 7.12 -1.16
N ILE A 100 3.72 5.82 -1.39
CA ILE A 100 2.65 4.83 -1.57
C ILE A 100 2.95 3.61 -0.70
N MET A 101 1.88 3.04 -0.14
CA MET A 101 1.90 1.82 0.64
C MET A 101 0.99 0.78 -0.03
N PRO A 102 1.55 -0.33 -0.56
CA PRO A 102 0.78 -1.41 -1.15
C PRO A 102 0.08 -2.27 -0.09
N ALA A 103 -1.01 -2.90 -0.47
CA ALA A 103 -1.79 -3.81 0.35
C ALA A 103 -1.18 -5.23 0.43
N HIS A 104 -1.46 -5.95 1.51
CA HIS A 104 -1.25 -7.40 1.59
C HIS A 104 -2.45 -8.15 0.98
N VAL A 105 -2.68 -7.92 -0.31
CA VAL A 105 -3.80 -8.49 -1.09
C VAL A 105 -3.25 -9.16 -2.35
N ILE A 106 -3.75 -10.34 -2.67
CA ILE A 106 -3.45 -11.07 -3.90
C ILE A 106 -4.51 -10.73 -4.95
N TYR A 107 -4.07 -10.42 -6.16
CA TYR A 107 -4.90 -10.19 -7.35
C TYR A 107 -4.55 -11.24 -8.40
N PRO A 108 -5.09 -12.46 -8.29
CA PRO A 108 -4.57 -13.62 -9.02
C PRO A 108 -4.71 -13.53 -10.55
N ASN A 109 -5.57 -12.64 -11.05
CA ASN A 109 -5.68 -12.34 -12.48
C ASN A 109 -4.54 -11.43 -13.00
N ILE A 110 -3.70 -10.90 -12.10
CA ILE A 110 -2.55 -10.05 -12.42
C ILE A 110 -1.24 -10.67 -11.94
N ASP A 111 -1.16 -11.03 -10.66
CA ASP A 111 -0.01 -11.69 -10.04
C ASP A 111 -0.48 -12.58 -8.87
N GLN A 112 0.20 -13.71 -8.68
CA GLN A 112 -0.08 -14.65 -7.59
C GLN A 112 0.51 -14.20 -6.23
N ASN A 113 1.35 -13.15 -6.24
CA ASN A 113 1.92 -12.59 -5.03
C ASN A 113 1.05 -11.44 -4.51
N PRO A 114 0.99 -11.21 -3.17
CA PRO A 114 0.42 -9.99 -2.63
C PRO A 114 1.05 -8.73 -3.24
N ALA A 115 0.27 -7.66 -3.43
CA ALA A 115 0.74 -6.46 -4.12
C ALA A 115 2.07 -5.92 -3.57
N GLY A 116 2.26 -5.92 -2.24
CA GLY A 116 3.51 -5.49 -1.58
C GLY A 116 4.71 -6.42 -1.80
N PHE A 117 4.50 -7.60 -2.38
CA PHE A 117 5.53 -8.59 -2.69
C PHE A 117 5.62 -8.89 -4.19
N SER A 118 4.97 -8.08 -5.03
CA SER A 118 4.84 -8.28 -6.47
C SER A 118 5.63 -7.23 -7.26
N SER A 119 6.65 -7.65 -7.99
CA SER A 119 7.35 -6.77 -8.94
C SER A 119 6.45 -6.34 -10.10
N THR A 120 5.44 -7.12 -10.45
CA THR A 120 4.42 -6.74 -11.44
C THR A 120 3.67 -5.48 -10.96
N TRP A 121 3.18 -5.48 -9.71
CA TRP A 121 2.48 -4.34 -9.15
C TRP A 121 3.40 -3.14 -8.91
N LEU A 122 4.59 -3.36 -8.34
CA LEU A 122 5.44 -2.25 -7.89
C LEU A 122 6.34 -1.70 -9.00
N GLN A 123 6.96 -2.56 -9.82
CA GLN A 123 7.89 -2.09 -10.84
C GLN A 123 7.20 -1.84 -12.18
N LYS A 124 6.39 -2.80 -12.66
CA LYS A 124 5.75 -2.66 -13.96
C LYS A 124 4.60 -1.65 -13.92
N ILE A 125 3.61 -1.86 -13.02
CA ILE A 125 2.41 -1.01 -12.99
C ILE A 125 2.72 0.32 -12.31
N LEU A 126 3.13 0.32 -11.04
CA LEU A 126 3.28 1.56 -10.27
C LEU A 126 4.44 2.42 -10.79
N ARG A 127 5.64 1.85 -10.96
CA ARG A 127 6.81 2.62 -11.41
C ARG A 127 6.74 2.95 -12.91
N ALA A 128 6.58 1.93 -13.78
CA ALA A 128 6.72 2.12 -15.21
C ALA A 128 5.45 2.66 -15.88
N GLU A 129 4.26 2.11 -15.59
CA GLU A 129 3.02 2.52 -16.26
C GLU A 129 2.45 3.80 -15.62
N MET A 130 2.34 3.86 -14.27
CA MET A 130 1.81 5.02 -13.55
C MET A 130 2.86 6.12 -13.28
N GLN A 131 4.13 5.91 -13.61
CA GLN A 131 5.23 6.87 -13.48
C GLN A 131 5.42 7.40 -12.04
N PHE A 132 5.24 6.54 -11.04
CA PHE A 132 5.46 6.93 -9.65
C PHE A 132 6.94 6.96 -9.29
N GLU A 133 7.44 8.12 -8.89
CA GLU A 133 8.85 8.34 -8.52
C GLU A 133 9.07 8.48 -6.99
N GLY A 134 7.98 8.53 -6.21
CA GLY A 134 8.05 8.67 -4.75
C GLY A 134 8.47 7.40 -4.02
N CYS A 135 8.46 7.42 -2.69
CA CYS A 135 8.87 6.29 -1.85
C CYS A 135 7.78 5.21 -1.75
N ILE A 136 8.13 3.95 -1.98
CA ILE A 136 7.24 2.81 -1.76
C ILE A 136 7.57 2.19 -0.40
N PHE A 137 6.60 2.27 0.52
CA PHE A 137 6.70 1.66 1.86
C PHE A 137 5.98 0.32 1.82
N SER A 138 6.52 -0.74 2.40
CA SER A 138 5.67 -1.92 2.63
C SER A 138 4.52 -1.56 3.58
N ASP A 139 3.41 -2.31 3.55
CA ASP A 139 2.53 -2.34 4.72
C ASP A 139 3.21 -3.10 5.86
N ASP A 140 2.62 -3.11 7.05
CA ASP A 140 3.24 -3.72 8.22
C ASP A 140 3.51 -5.22 7.99
N LEU A 141 4.79 -5.58 7.97
CA LEU A 141 5.24 -6.95 7.77
C LEU A 141 4.90 -7.88 8.96
N SER A 142 4.44 -7.33 10.09
CA SER A 142 3.95 -8.10 11.24
C SER A 142 2.50 -8.54 11.08
N MET A 143 1.75 -8.01 10.11
CA MET A 143 0.37 -8.38 9.85
C MET A 143 0.24 -9.85 9.47
N ARG A 144 -0.86 -10.47 9.89
CA ARG A 144 -1.11 -11.88 9.61
C ARG A 144 -1.18 -12.20 8.12
N GLY A 145 -1.77 -11.33 7.30
CA GLY A 145 -1.79 -11.49 5.85
C GLY A 145 -0.40 -11.60 5.22
N ALA A 146 0.60 -10.90 5.77
CA ALA A 146 2.00 -11.08 5.37
C ALA A 146 2.62 -12.35 5.95
N ALA A 147 2.27 -12.70 7.20
CA ALA A 147 2.81 -13.87 7.91
C ALA A 147 2.28 -15.19 7.34
N ASP A 148 1.02 -15.23 6.93
CA ASP A 148 0.42 -16.41 6.29
C ASP A 148 1.01 -16.65 4.87
N TYR A 149 1.52 -15.60 4.22
CA TYR A 149 2.21 -15.72 2.95
C TYR A 149 3.66 -16.19 3.09
N LEU A 150 4.40 -15.58 4.02
CA LEU A 150 5.80 -15.93 4.34
C LEU A 150 6.00 -15.94 5.85
N GLU A 151 6.37 -17.07 6.43
CA GLU A 151 6.51 -17.23 7.89
C GLU A 151 7.61 -16.32 8.47
N SER A 152 8.78 -16.26 7.84
CA SER A 152 9.93 -15.48 8.33
C SER A 152 9.81 -14.00 8.03
N ILE A 153 9.91 -13.14 9.05
CA ILE A 153 9.91 -11.67 8.89
C ILE A 153 11.08 -11.19 8.03
N ILE A 154 12.22 -11.88 8.08
CA ILE A 154 13.41 -11.57 7.26
C ILE A 154 13.11 -11.85 5.78
N MET A 155 12.44 -12.98 5.51
CA MET A 155 12.02 -13.32 4.15
C MET A 155 10.97 -12.32 3.63
N ARG A 156 10.00 -11.90 4.46
CA ARG A 156 9.03 -10.87 4.10
C ARG A 156 9.71 -9.56 3.72
N ALA A 157 10.65 -9.08 4.56
CA ALA A 157 11.40 -7.86 4.29
C ALA A 157 12.20 -7.95 2.99
N ARG A 158 12.94 -9.05 2.82
CA ARG A 158 13.73 -9.28 1.59
C ARG A 158 12.84 -9.35 0.35
N THR A 159 11.70 -10.04 0.44
CA THR A 159 10.76 -10.16 -0.68
C THR A 159 10.14 -8.81 -1.03
N ALA A 160 9.72 -8.00 -0.05
CA ALA A 160 9.20 -6.65 -0.28
C ALA A 160 10.23 -5.74 -0.97
N LEU A 161 11.47 -5.73 -0.47
CA LEU A 161 12.55 -4.94 -1.06
C LEU A 161 12.88 -5.42 -2.49
N ASN A 162 12.98 -6.73 -2.72
CA ASN A 162 13.21 -7.29 -4.06
C ASN A 162 12.06 -6.99 -5.02
N ALA A 163 10.83 -6.91 -4.53
CA ALA A 163 9.67 -6.54 -5.33
C ALA A 163 9.67 -5.05 -5.73
N GLY A 164 10.39 -4.21 -4.98
CA GLY A 164 10.53 -2.78 -5.28
C GLY A 164 10.07 -1.83 -4.21
N CYS A 165 9.84 -2.29 -2.97
CA CYS A 165 9.70 -1.39 -1.84
C CYS A 165 11.05 -0.73 -1.54
N ASP A 166 11.02 0.58 -1.24
CA ASP A 166 12.19 1.35 -0.80
C ASP A 166 12.39 1.23 0.71
N MET A 167 11.31 1.02 1.45
CA MET A 167 11.30 0.89 2.91
C MET A 167 10.33 -0.20 3.37
N VAL A 168 10.69 -0.88 4.47
CA VAL A 168 9.83 -1.87 5.10
C VAL A 168 9.38 -1.42 6.48
N LEU A 169 8.14 -1.75 6.85
CA LEU A 169 7.56 -1.43 8.14
C LEU A 169 7.36 -2.69 8.98
N VAL A 170 7.68 -2.56 10.26
CA VAL A 170 7.38 -3.57 11.29
C VAL A 170 6.79 -2.85 12.49
N CYS A 171 5.52 -3.11 12.79
CA CYS A 171 4.79 -2.46 13.86
C CYS A 171 4.62 -3.41 15.05
N ASN A 172 4.73 -2.86 16.27
CA ASN A 172 4.44 -3.57 17.53
C ASN A 172 5.16 -4.92 17.70
N ASN A 173 6.33 -5.10 17.06
CA ASN A 173 7.12 -6.32 17.09
C ASN A 173 8.63 -6.01 17.26
N PRO A 174 9.08 -5.62 18.46
CA PRO A 174 10.48 -5.29 18.72
C PRO A 174 11.45 -6.41 18.37
N GLN A 175 11.09 -7.68 18.69
CA GLN A 175 11.93 -8.84 18.37
C GLN A 175 12.11 -9.01 16.86
N GLY A 176 11.04 -8.75 16.07
CA GLY A 176 11.13 -8.76 14.61
C GLY A 176 12.06 -7.67 14.08
N VAL A 177 12.03 -6.47 14.68
CA VAL A 177 12.95 -5.37 14.34
C VAL A 177 14.39 -5.75 14.65
N ASP A 178 14.67 -6.29 15.84
CA ASP A 178 16.02 -6.73 16.24
C ASP A 178 16.55 -7.84 15.31
N ALA A 179 15.69 -8.77 14.90
CA ALA A 179 16.04 -9.81 13.94
C ALA A 179 16.39 -9.22 12.58
N LEU A 180 15.61 -8.25 12.08
CA LEU A 180 15.90 -7.57 10.82
C LEU A 180 17.21 -6.79 10.88
N LEU A 181 17.44 -6.01 11.93
CA LEU A 181 18.67 -5.22 12.09
C LEU A 181 19.93 -6.08 12.19
N SER A 182 19.80 -7.30 12.74
CA SER A 182 20.95 -8.21 12.91
C SER A 182 21.20 -9.14 11.72
N GLN A 183 20.18 -9.46 10.91
CA GLN A 183 20.27 -10.53 9.91
C GLN A 183 19.93 -10.10 8.47
N LEU A 184 19.21 -8.98 8.30
CA LEU A 184 18.91 -8.49 6.97
C LEU A 184 20.15 -7.79 6.39
N GLN A 185 20.84 -8.48 5.48
CA GLN A 185 21.88 -7.89 4.65
C GLN A 185 21.20 -7.36 3.38
N TRP A 186 21.29 -6.07 3.16
CA TRP A 186 20.77 -5.38 2.00
C TRP A 186 21.88 -4.50 1.42
N GLU A 187 22.29 -4.78 0.17
CA GLU A 187 23.30 -4.03 -0.58
C GLU A 187 22.66 -2.94 -1.43
#